data_f8bdd0ebe6ccb95a69724f6fd19c94f1
#
_entry.id   f8bdd0ebe6ccb95a69724f6fd19c94f1
#
_cell.length_a   1.000
_cell.length_b   1.000
_cell.length_c   1.000
_cell.angle_alpha   90.00
_cell.angle_beta   90.00
_cell.angle_gamma   90.00
#
_symmetry.space_group_name_H-M   'P 1'
#
loop_
_entity.id
_entity.type
_entity.pdbx_description
1 polymer ?
#
loop_
_entity_poly.entity_id
_entity_poly.type
_entity_poly.pdbx_seq_one_letter_code
_entity_poly.pdbx_strand_id
1 'polypeptide(L)'
;MISLYGHGFIGKHFKNLYKSEVEVQDRDERVPRHNDILYMISTTHNYHVHDQITLDVETNLQVLCETLDFCRSNEITFNFVSSWFVYGKGAHSPASEVQACNPTGFYSITKKCAEDLIISFAQTTGMKYRIFRLCNVMGEGDHNASRKKNAIQWMVNELKQDRDIKVYDKGSHQRDVMHVKDVCRAMKLVMDKGKLNEIYNIGSGEPTRVSEIVELAKHFTRSRGKIISIDPPEFHNNVQTQHFWLDTTKLKSLGFAQHITNEFIVKDLCII
;
A
#
# COMPACT_ATOMS: atom_id res chain seq x y z
N MET A 1 -14.29 14.36 -11.97
CA MET A 1 -12.88 14.76 -11.80
C MET A 1 -12.45 14.43 -10.38
N ILE A 2 -11.19 14.00 -10.19
CA ILE A 2 -10.63 13.52 -8.92
C ILE A 2 -9.46 14.42 -8.53
N SER A 3 -9.48 14.98 -7.32
CA SER A 3 -8.33 15.65 -6.70
C SER A 3 -7.38 14.61 -6.14
N LEU A 4 -6.19 14.44 -6.74
CA LEU A 4 -5.19 13.46 -6.31
C LEU A 4 -4.13 14.12 -5.41
N TYR A 5 -4.10 13.71 -4.14
CA TYR A 5 -3.07 14.07 -3.18
C TYR A 5 -2.03 12.95 -3.07
N GLY A 6 -0.76 13.27 -3.31
CA GLY A 6 0.33 12.30 -3.23
C GLY A 6 0.72 11.70 -4.59
N HIS A 7 1.50 12.43 -5.39
CA HIS A 7 1.98 12.03 -6.71
C HIS A 7 3.30 11.23 -6.62
N GLY A 8 3.31 10.19 -5.75
CA GLY A 8 4.39 9.21 -5.61
C GLY A 8 4.26 8.05 -6.60
N PHE A 9 4.81 6.89 -6.24
CA PHE A 9 4.80 5.68 -7.09
C PHE A 9 3.40 5.32 -7.58
N ILE A 10 2.47 5.04 -6.66
CA ILE A 10 1.08 4.65 -7.01
C ILE A 10 0.34 5.82 -7.69
N GLY A 11 0.49 7.05 -7.14
CA GLY A 11 -0.20 8.23 -7.68
C GLY A 11 0.17 8.55 -9.13
N LYS A 12 1.43 8.36 -9.52
CA LYS A 12 1.88 8.51 -10.92
C LYS A 12 1.19 7.51 -11.84
N HIS A 13 1.12 6.24 -11.45
CA HIS A 13 0.42 5.21 -12.22
C HIS A 13 -1.07 5.49 -12.31
N PHE A 14 -1.71 5.89 -11.21
CA PHE A 14 -3.14 6.25 -11.20
C PHE A 14 -3.41 7.44 -12.15
N LYS A 15 -2.61 8.51 -12.06
CA LYS A 15 -2.72 9.66 -12.98
C LYS A 15 -2.51 9.24 -14.44
N ASN A 16 -1.55 8.36 -14.71
CA ASN A 16 -1.28 7.91 -16.09
C ASN A 16 -2.42 7.09 -16.67
N LEU A 17 -3.07 6.24 -15.89
CA LEU A 17 -4.20 5.43 -16.33
C LEU A 17 -5.47 6.25 -16.55
N TYR A 18 -5.69 7.29 -15.74
CA TYR A 18 -6.94 8.08 -15.70
C TYR A 18 -6.68 9.57 -15.97
N LYS A 19 -5.88 9.88 -17.00
CA LYS A 19 -5.39 11.24 -17.30
C LYS A 19 -6.48 12.30 -17.39
N SER A 20 -7.61 11.96 -17.99
CA SER A 20 -8.75 12.88 -18.20
C SER A 20 -9.63 13.05 -16.97
N GLU A 21 -9.49 12.19 -15.95
CA GLU A 21 -10.36 12.18 -14.78
C GLU A 21 -9.65 12.67 -13.50
N VAL A 22 -8.32 12.84 -13.54
CA VAL A 22 -7.51 13.10 -12.35
C VAL A 22 -6.74 14.41 -12.49
N GLU A 23 -6.83 15.25 -11.48
CA GLU A 23 -6.01 16.44 -11.30
C GLU A 23 -5.11 16.28 -10.08
N VAL A 24 -3.80 16.44 -10.27
CA VAL A 24 -2.82 16.31 -9.20
C VAL A 24 -2.80 17.61 -8.38
N GLN A 25 -2.94 17.48 -7.06
CA GLN A 25 -2.80 18.60 -6.14
C GLN A 25 -1.32 18.82 -5.82
N ASP A 26 -0.91 20.08 -5.68
CA ASP A 26 0.43 20.43 -5.24
C ASP A 26 0.67 19.94 -3.80
N ARG A 27 1.94 19.69 -3.46
CA ARG A 27 2.30 19.07 -2.19
C ARG A 27 1.78 19.84 -0.96
N ASP A 28 1.76 21.15 -1.04
CA ASP A 28 1.37 22.05 0.05
C ASP A 28 -0.08 22.53 -0.08
N GLU A 29 -0.79 22.12 -1.14
CA GLU A 29 -2.20 22.42 -1.32
C GLU A 29 -3.04 21.59 -0.36
N ARG A 30 -4.02 22.21 0.29
CA ARG A 30 -4.95 21.54 1.22
C ARG A 30 -6.40 21.62 0.73
N VAL A 31 -6.72 22.61 -0.07
CA VAL A 31 -8.07 22.83 -0.59
C VAL A 31 -8.29 21.90 -1.79
N PRO A 32 -9.24 20.96 -1.74
CA PRO A 32 -9.50 20.09 -2.88
C PRO A 32 -10.13 20.87 -4.03
N ARG A 33 -9.68 20.63 -5.26
CA ARG A 33 -10.26 21.27 -6.46
C ARG A 33 -11.54 20.56 -6.94
N HIS A 34 -11.77 19.32 -6.48
CA HIS A 34 -12.93 18.51 -6.85
C HIS A 34 -13.47 17.78 -5.62
N ASN A 35 -14.76 17.45 -5.65
CA ASN A 35 -15.44 16.79 -4.54
C ASN A 35 -15.05 15.32 -4.37
N ASP A 36 -14.52 14.66 -5.40
CA ASP A 36 -13.97 13.31 -5.29
C ASP A 36 -12.47 13.39 -5.08
N ILE A 37 -12.00 12.95 -3.92
CA ILE A 37 -10.62 13.06 -3.47
C ILE A 37 -10.00 11.66 -3.41
N LEU A 38 -8.78 11.52 -3.95
CA LEU A 38 -7.94 10.34 -3.73
C LEU A 38 -6.70 10.77 -2.96
N TYR A 39 -6.63 10.41 -1.68
CA TYR A 39 -5.58 10.84 -0.75
C TYR A 39 -4.55 9.75 -0.50
N MET A 40 -3.32 9.98 -0.95
CA MET A 40 -2.19 9.06 -0.87
C MET A 40 -0.97 9.63 -0.11
N ILE A 41 -1.08 10.85 0.46
CA ILE A 41 0.04 11.41 1.24
C ILE A 41 0.26 10.53 2.47
N SER A 42 1.48 10.01 2.60
CA SER A 42 1.87 9.15 3.72
C SER A 42 3.36 8.90 3.72
N THR A 43 3.93 8.63 4.89
CA THR A 43 5.16 7.85 5.02
C THR A 43 4.92 6.41 4.55
N THR A 44 5.96 5.58 4.46
CA THR A 44 5.86 4.31 3.75
C THR A 44 6.39 3.08 4.50
N HIS A 45 6.96 3.26 5.71
CA HIS A 45 7.55 2.16 6.49
C HIS A 45 7.66 2.47 7.99
N ASN A 46 7.81 1.43 8.82
CA ASN A 46 7.88 1.55 10.29
C ASN A 46 9.28 1.94 10.85
N TYR A 47 10.26 2.21 9.99
CA TYR A 47 11.65 2.42 10.45
C TYR A 47 11.99 3.86 10.82
N HIS A 48 11.07 4.84 10.62
CA HIS A 48 11.29 6.24 11.00
C HIS A 48 11.49 6.43 12.51
N VAL A 49 11.02 5.49 13.32
CA VAL A 49 11.24 5.48 14.78
C VAL A 49 12.72 5.56 15.16
N HIS A 50 13.63 5.14 14.29
CA HIS A 50 15.08 5.18 14.54
C HIS A 50 15.75 6.49 14.13
N ASP A 51 15.17 7.18 13.13
CA ASP A 51 15.85 8.31 12.48
C ASP A 51 15.07 9.63 12.63
N GLN A 52 13.72 9.59 12.55
CA GLN A 52 12.82 10.76 12.50
C GLN A 52 11.48 10.42 13.16
N ILE A 53 11.45 10.34 14.49
CA ILE A 53 10.31 9.81 15.25
C ILE A 53 8.99 10.58 15.02
N THR A 54 9.04 11.88 14.72
CA THR A 54 7.85 12.73 14.49
C THR A 54 7.29 12.60 13.07
N LEU A 55 8.09 12.13 12.11
CA LEU A 55 7.76 12.16 10.69
C LEU A 55 6.44 11.43 10.36
N ASP A 56 6.18 10.29 11.00
CA ASP A 56 4.93 9.55 10.77
C ASP A 56 3.71 10.32 11.30
N VAL A 57 3.84 11.03 12.41
CA VAL A 57 2.76 11.86 12.98
C VAL A 57 2.50 13.10 12.11
N GLU A 58 3.56 13.83 11.78
CA GLU A 58 3.48 15.04 10.97
C GLU A 58 2.89 14.75 9.58
N THR A 59 3.43 13.73 8.89
CA THR A 59 3.01 13.42 7.52
C THR A 59 1.64 12.73 7.46
N ASN A 60 1.40 11.73 8.33
CA ASN A 60 0.22 10.86 8.21
C ASN A 60 -1.01 11.42 8.93
N LEU A 61 -0.83 12.25 9.95
CA LEU A 61 -1.92 12.78 10.76
C LEU A 61 -2.09 14.30 10.63
N GLN A 62 -1.02 15.09 10.84
CA GLN A 62 -1.16 16.55 10.79
C GLN A 62 -1.59 17.02 9.40
N VAL A 63 -0.86 16.61 8.34
CA VAL A 63 -1.19 16.97 6.95
C VAL A 63 -2.58 16.47 6.55
N LEU A 64 -2.98 15.27 7.05
CA LEU A 64 -4.34 14.77 6.84
C LEU A 64 -5.39 15.68 7.50
N CYS A 65 -5.21 16.06 8.77
CA CYS A 65 -6.13 16.93 9.49
C CYS A 65 -6.27 18.30 8.82
N GLU A 66 -5.14 18.88 8.36
CA GLU A 66 -5.14 20.13 7.60
C GLU A 66 -5.98 20.01 6.31
N THR A 67 -5.93 18.86 5.61
CA THR A 67 -6.72 18.63 4.41
C THR A 67 -8.20 18.38 4.75
N LEU A 68 -8.49 17.60 5.80
CA LEU A 68 -9.85 17.30 6.24
C LEU A 68 -10.61 18.57 6.64
N ASP A 69 -9.92 19.60 7.16
CA ASP A 69 -10.56 20.86 7.56
C ASP A 69 -11.30 21.54 6.40
N PHE A 70 -10.84 21.35 5.16
CA PHE A 70 -11.49 21.82 3.94
C PHE A 70 -12.54 20.83 3.37
N CYS A 71 -12.75 19.69 4.03
CA CYS A 71 -13.65 18.63 3.54
C CYS A 71 -14.98 18.55 4.31
N ARG A 72 -15.44 19.65 4.92
CA ARG A 72 -16.68 19.72 5.76
C ARG A 72 -17.96 19.79 4.94
N SER A 73 -18.16 18.83 4.02
CA SER A 73 -19.34 18.81 3.16
C SER A 73 -19.79 17.38 2.86
N ASN A 74 -21.10 17.16 2.83
CA ASN A 74 -21.70 15.90 2.41
C ASN A 74 -21.58 15.62 0.91
N GLU A 75 -21.15 16.60 0.12
CA GLU A 75 -20.84 16.44 -1.31
C GLU A 75 -19.46 15.84 -1.54
N ILE A 76 -18.55 15.94 -0.54
CA ILE A 76 -17.18 15.42 -0.66
C ILE A 76 -17.15 13.92 -0.39
N THR A 77 -16.44 13.21 -1.26
CA THR A 77 -16.07 11.80 -1.07
C THR A 77 -14.55 11.70 -0.91
N PHE A 78 -14.11 11.31 0.27
CA PHE A 78 -12.70 11.18 0.63
C PHE A 78 -12.24 9.72 0.51
N ASN A 79 -11.50 9.38 -0.54
CA ASN A 79 -10.96 8.05 -0.76
C ASN A 79 -9.53 8.01 -0.21
N PHE A 80 -9.33 7.32 0.89
CA PHE A 80 -8.06 7.27 1.62
C PHE A 80 -7.30 5.99 1.35
N VAL A 81 -6.03 6.12 0.99
CA VAL A 81 -5.12 4.98 0.81
C VAL A 81 -4.47 4.62 2.14
N SER A 82 -4.92 3.53 2.72
CA SER A 82 -4.37 2.87 3.91
C SER A 82 -3.47 1.70 3.53
N SER A 83 -3.13 0.83 4.45
CA SER A 83 -2.19 -0.27 4.27
C SER A 83 -2.62 -1.51 5.04
N TRP A 84 -2.26 -2.69 4.55
CA TRP A 84 -2.40 -3.95 5.28
C TRP A 84 -1.70 -3.96 6.65
N PHE A 85 -0.71 -3.10 6.86
CA PHE A 85 0.00 -2.96 8.13
C PHE A 85 -0.91 -2.59 9.32
N VAL A 86 -2.10 -2.02 9.07
CA VAL A 86 -3.06 -1.67 10.12
C VAL A 86 -3.60 -2.89 10.87
N TYR A 87 -3.61 -4.06 10.23
CA TYR A 87 -4.06 -5.29 10.88
C TYR A 87 -3.12 -5.73 12.00
N GLY A 88 -1.82 -5.44 11.86
CA GLY A 88 -0.82 -5.70 12.90
C GLY A 88 -0.40 -7.15 13.01
N LYS A 89 0.50 -7.40 13.98
CA LYS A 89 1.02 -8.73 14.29
C LYS A 89 -0.06 -9.59 14.94
N GLY A 90 -0.17 -10.84 14.48
CA GLY A 90 -1.17 -11.79 14.99
C GLY A 90 -2.52 -11.73 14.25
N ALA A 91 -2.64 -10.89 13.22
CA ALA A 91 -3.80 -10.95 12.34
C ALA A 91 -3.91 -12.32 11.66
N HIS A 92 -5.12 -12.87 11.63
CA HIS A 92 -5.40 -14.09 10.86
C HIS A 92 -5.43 -13.77 9.37
N SER A 93 -4.95 -14.70 8.55
CA SER A 93 -5.04 -14.60 7.09
C SER A 93 -5.88 -15.74 6.53
N PRO A 94 -6.73 -15.45 5.53
CA PRO A 94 -6.96 -14.13 4.91
C PRO A 94 -7.63 -13.12 5.87
N ALA A 95 -7.09 -11.87 5.93
CA ALA A 95 -7.60 -10.84 6.82
C ALA A 95 -8.76 -10.08 6.17
N SER A 96 -9.96 -10.16 6.74
CA SER A 96 -11.14 -9.42 6.27
C SER A 96 -11.18 -7.98 6.83
N GLU A 97 -11.94 -7.10 6.17
CA GLU A 97 -12.05 -5.68 6.55
C GLU A 97 -12.63 -5.47 7.95
N VAL A 98 -13.43 -6.44 8.45
CA VAL A 98 -14.04 -6.40 9.79
C VAL A 98 -13.14 -6.95 10.89
N GLN A 99 -12.00 -7.55 10.53
CA GLN A 99 -11.06 -8.06 11.51
C GLN A 99 -10.48 -6.92 12.36
N ALA A 100 -10.34 -7.16 13.66
CA ALA A 100 -9.72 -6.21 14.58
C ALA A 100 -8.29 -5.87 14.14
N CYS A 101 -7.95 -4.58 14.18
CA CYS A 101 -6.64 -4.05 13.86
C CYS A 101 -5.83 -3.86 15.15
N ASN A 102 -4.59 -4.37 15.17
CA ASN A 102 -3.65 -4.20 16.28
C ASN A 102 -2.25 -3.83 15.78
N PRO A 103 -2.08 -2.62 15.17
CA PRO A 103 -0.81 -2.19 14.61
C PRO A 103 0.24 -1.95 15.70
N THR A 104 1.50 -2.26 15.40
CA THR A 104 2.62 -2.19 16.38
C THR A 104 3.75 -1.25 15.98
N GLY A 105 3.82 -0.78 14.74
CA GLY A 105 4.82 0.18 14.29
C GLY A 105 4.26 1.59 14.13
N PHE A 106 5.08 2.63 14.23
CA PHE A 106 4.64 4.04 14.13
C PHE A 106 3.84 4.33 12.85
N TYR A 107 4.37 3.91 11.69
CA TYR A 107 3.65 4.01 10.42
C TYR A 107 2.30 3.29 10.49
N SER A 108 2.29 2.06 11.00
CA SER A 108 1.07 1.24 11.08
C SER A 108 0.03 1.85 12.01
N ILE A 109 0.47 2.36 13.17
CA ILE A 109 -0.37 3.02 14.17
C ILE A 109 -0.95 4.31 13.60
N THR A 110 -0.12 5.16 12.97
CA THR A 110 -0.59 6.43 12.40
C THR A 110 -1.51 6.21 11.21
N LYS A 111 -1.31 5.16 10.40
CA LYS A 111 -2.27 4.79 9.33
C LYS A 111 -3.63 4.36 9.90
N LYS A 112 -3.64 3.56 10.98
CA LYS A 112 -4.89 3.17 11.64
C LYS A 112 -5.57 4.37 12.32
N CYS A 113 -4.80 5.22 12.99
CA CYS A 113 -5.32 6.47 13.55
C CYS A 113 -5.93 7.37 12.47
N ALA A 114 -5.29 7.48 11.30
CA ALA A 114 -5.83 8.22 10.17
C ALA A 114 -7.19 7.66 9.69
N GLU A 115 -7.35 6.32 9.62
CA GLU A 115 -8.66 5.70 9.34
C GLU A 115 -9.72 6.15 10.36
N ASP A 116 -9.39 6.08 11.65
CA ASP A 116 -10.33 6.43 12.73
C ASP A 116 -10.69 7.92 12.72
N LEU A 117 -9.71 8.81 12.46
CA LEU A 117 -9.96 10.25 12.31
C LEU A 117 -10.90 10.54 11.13
N ILE A 118 -10.69 9.91 9.96
CA ILE A 118 -11.56 10.08 8.79
C ILE A 118 -12.98 9.62 9.09
N ILE A 119 -13.14 8.45 9.73
CA ILE A 119 -14.45 7.91 10.10
C ILE A 119 -15.17 8.84 11.07
N SER A 120 -14.50 9.28 12.13
CA SER A 120 -15.05 10.21 13.12
C SER A 120 -15.42 11.56 12.49
N PHE A 121 -14.54 12.10 11.64
CA PHE A 121 -14.79 13.35 10.93
C PHE A 121 -16.00 13.23 9.99
N ALA A 122 -16.13 12.14 9.26
CA ALA A 122 -17.25 11.89 8.37
C ALA A 122 -18.58 11.79 9.14
N GLN A 123 -18.59 11.13 10.29
CA GLN A 123 -19.77 11.06 11.17
C GLN A 123 -20.21 12.45 11.67
N THR A 124 -19.27 13.34 11.90
CA THR A 124 -19.54 14.68 12.43
C THR A 124 -19.96 15.68 11.36
N THR A 125 -19.38 15.60 10.16
CA THR A 125 -19.53 16.61 9.10
C THR A 125 -20.46 16.19 7.96
N GLY A 126 -20.78 14.89 7.87
CA GLY A 126 -21.53 14.33 6.77
C GLY A 126 -20.68 13.99 5.53
N MET A 127 -19.35 14.30 5.53
CA MET A 127 -18.42 13.86 4.49
C MET A 127 -18.57 12.36 4.24
N LYS A 128 -18.43 11.94 3.00
CA LYS A 128 -18.41 10.51 2.64
C LYS A 128 -16.99 10.02 2.52
N TYR A 129 -16.75 8.72 2.79
CA TYR A 129 -15.42 8.16 2.65
C TYR A 129 -15.42 6.77 2.02
N ARG A 130 -14.24 6.36 1.52
CA ARG A 130 -13.82 4.98 1.32
C ARG A 130 -12.39 4.84 1.78
N ILE A 131 -12.04 3.73 2.39
CA ILE A 131 -10.69 3.43 2.87
C ILE A 131 -10.17 2.21 2.13
N PHE A 132 -8.99 2.33 1.51
CA PHE A 132 -8.34 1.27 0.74
C PHE A 132 -7.16 0.72 1.51
N ARG A 133 -7.26 -0.49 2.08
CA ARG A 133 -6.14 -1.18 2.72
C ARG A 133 -5.38 -1.95 1.65
N LEU A 134 -4.26 -1.38 1.19
CA LEU A 134 -3.45 -1.98 0.13
C LEU A 134 -2.57 -3.11 0.64
N CYS A 135 -2.39 -4.16 -0.18
CA CYS A 135 -1.35 -5.19 -0.05
C CYS A 135 0.05 -4.65 -0.38
N ASN A 136 1.04 -5.53 -0.60
CA ASN A 136 2.34 -5.14 -1.11
C ASN A 136 2.23 -4.82 -2.61
N VAL A 137 2.49 -3.56 -2.95
CA VAL A 137 2.37 -3.06 -4.33
C VAL A 137 3.73 -3.10 -5.00
N MET A 138 3.83 -3.76 -6.15
CA MET A 138 5.05 -3.88 -6.94
C MET A 138 4.82 -3.40 -8.37
N GLY A 139 5.88 -2.98 -9.07
CA GLY A 139 5.84 -2.56 -10.47
C GLY A 139 6.94 -1.56 -10.80
N GLU A 140 7.04 -1.19 -12.07
CA GLU A 140 8.00 -0.21 -12.57
C GLU A 140 7.83 1.17 -11.91
N GLY A 141 8.92 1.93 -11.78
CA GLY A 141 8.87 3.32 -11.30
C GLY A 141 8.90 3.51 -9.78
N ASP A 142 9.01 2.46 -8.95
CA ASP A 142 9.33 2.62 -7.52
C ASP A 142 10.84 2.78 -7.32
N HIS A 143 11.37 3.97 -7.66
CA HIS A 143 12.80 4.29 -7.52
C HIS A 143 13.27 4.39 -6.06
N ASN A 144 12.35 4.40 -5.10
CA ASN A 144 12.64 4.49 -3.67
C ASN A 144 12.53 3.13 -2.96
N ALA A 145 12.41 2.02 -3.69
CA ALA A 145 12.44 0.70 -3.10
C ALA A 145 13.77 0.47 -2.36
N SER A 146 13.70 0.01 -1.12
CA SER A 146 14.85 -0.19 -0.24
C SER A 146 14.57 -1.32 0.76
N ARG A 147 15.55 -1.71 1.55
CA ARG A 147 15.37 -2.68 2.65
C ARG A 147 14.27 -2.28 3.63
N LYS A 148 14.03 -0.97 3.82
CA LYS A 148 13.04 -0.41 4.74
C LYS A 148 11.67 -0.25 4.07
N LYS A 149 11.66 0.03 2.75
CA LYS A 149 10.46 0.29 1.95
C LYS A 149 10.41 -0.65 0.76
N ASN A 150 9.32 -1.41 0.60
CA ASN A 150 9.12 -2.35 -0.51
C ASN A 150 10.32 -3.31 -0.70
N ALA A 151 10.72 -3.96 0.39
CA ALA A 151 11.91 -4.79 0.46
C ALA A 151 11.95 -5.92 -0.60
N ILE A 152 10.77 -6.45 -1.00
CA ILE A 152 10.68 -7.50 -2.02
C ILE A 152 11.14 -6.94 -3.38
N GLN A 153 10.60 -5.81 -3.80
CA GLN A 153 11.01 -5.15 -5.05
C GLN A 153 12.49 -4.73 -5.01
N TRP A 154 12.95 -4.26 -3.85
CA TRP A 154 14.38 -3.95 -3.67
C TRP A 154 15.25 -5.19 -3.88
N MET A 155 14.89 -6.36 -3.34
CA MET A 155 15.63 -7.60 -3.56
C MET A 155 15.68 -8.00 -5.05
N VAL A 156 14.59 -7.82 -5.79
CA VAL A 156 14.57 -8.02 -7.24
C VAL A 156 15.57 -7.08 -7.94
N ASN A 157 15.59 -5.80 -7.55
CA ASN A 157 16.54 -4.81 -8.11
C ASN A 157 18.01 -5.12 -7.78
N GLU A 158 18.30 -5.67 -6.60
CA GLU A 158 19.65 -6.11 -6.24
C GLU A 158 20.10 -7.30 -7.12
N LEU A 159 19.23 -8.29 -7.29
CA LEU A 159 19.52 -9.44 -8.16
C LEU A 159 19.77 -9.02 -9.62
N LYS A 160 19.03 -8.03 -10.14
CA LYS A 160 19.31 -7.46 -11.49
C LYS A 160 20.73 -6.93 -11.64
N GLN A 161 21.37 -6.54 -10.54
CA GLN A 161 22.71 -5.98 -10.50
C GLN A 161 23.77 -6.99 -10.04
N ASP A 162 23.46 -8.29 -10.12
CA ASP A 162 24.32 -9.39 -9.67
C ASP A 162 24.75 -9.27 -8.19
N ARG A 163 23.97 -8.58 -7.35
CA ARG A 163 24.26 -8.41 -5.92
C ARG A 163 23.61 -9.49 -5.08
N ASP A 164 24.28 -9.88 -4.00
CA ASP A 164 23.75 -10.81 -3.01
C ASP A 164 22.58 -10.17 -2.26
N ILE A 165 21.55 -10.97 -1.99
CA ILE A 165 20.41 -10.57 -1.17
C ILE A 165 20.30 -11.42 0.09
N LYS A 166 19.71 -10.83 1.14
CA LYS A 166 19.43 -11.52 2.40
C LYS A 166 17.92 -11.69 2.54
N VAL A 167 17.46 -12.91 2.79
CA VAL A 167 16.06 -13.26 3.05
C VAL A 167 15.91 -13.81 4.45
N TYR A 168 14.82 -13.46 5.13
CA TYR A 168 14.51 -13.99 6.44
C TYR A 168 13.91 -15.39 6.31
N ASP A 169 14.28 -16.32 7.24
CA ASP A 169 13.72 -17.67 7.34
C ASP A 169 13.65 -18.38 5.97
N LYS A 170 14.73 -18.35 5.20
CA LYS A 170 14.82 -18.93 3.85
C LYS A 170 13.78 -18.38 2.87
N GLY A 171 13.19 -17.20 3.14
CA GLY A 171 12.14 -16.61 2.31
C GLY A 171 10.78 -17.28 2.46
N SER A 172 10.53 -18.00 3.54
CA SER A 172 9.26 -18.71 3.80
C SER A 172 8.08 -17.76 4.07
N HIS A 173 8.35 -16.51 4.43
CA HIS A 173 7.31 -15.51 4.72
C HIS A 173 6.41 -15.31 3.52
N GLN A 174 5.09 -15.34 3.76
CA GLN A 174 4.06 -15.14 2.72
C GLN A 174 3.55 -13.70 2.74
N ARG A 175 3.33 -13.17 1.55
CA ARG A 175 2.80 -11.82 1.34
C ARG A 175 1.74 -11.84 0.26
N ASP A 176 0.76 -10.97 0.41
CA ASP A 176 -0.12 -10.57 -0.68
C ASP A 176 0.60 -9.54 -1.55
N VAL A 177 0.73 -9.82 -2.82
CA VAL A 177 1.44 -8.98 -3.79
C VAL A 177 0.54 -8.69 -4.98
N MET A 178 0.47 -7.43 -5.40
CA MET A 178 -0.28 -7.02 -6.58
C MET A 178 0.50 -6.00 -7.41
N HIS A 179 0.36 -6.08 -8.73
CA HIS A 179 0.95 -5.09 -9.62
C HIS A 179 0.29 -3.71 -9.47
N VAL A 180 1.08 -2.64 -9.50
CA VAL A 180 0.61 -1.26 -9.31
C VAL A 180 -0.52 -0.87 -10.26
N LYS A 181 -0.52 -1.34 -11.51
CA LYS A 181 -1.60 -1.09 -12.48
C LYS A 181 -2.90 -1.78 -12.06
N ASP A 182 -2.84 -3.00 -11.49
CA ASP A 182 -4.01 -3.70 -10.94
C ASP A 182 -4.53 -3.03 -9.68
N VAL A 183 -3.65 -2.56 -8.79
CA VAL A 183 -4.01 -1.77 -7.61
C VAL A 183 -4.77 -0.49 -8.04
N CYS A 184 -4.26 0.23 -9.04
CA CYS A 184 -4.94 1.43 -9.56
C CYS A 184 -6.33 1.11 -10.14
N ARG A 185 -6.47 -0.02 -10.89
CA ARG A 185 -7.76 -0.47 -11.42
C ARG A 185 -8.73 -0.86 -10.30
N ALA A 186 -8.24 -1.56 -9.28
CA ALA A 186 -9.04 -1.94 -8.13
C ALA A 186 -9.55 -0.72 -7.36
N MET A 187 -8.69 0.26 -7.07
CA MET A 187 -9.09 1.50 -6.42
C MET A 187 -10.15 2.25 -7.25
N LYS A 188 -9.92 2.42 -8.56
CA LYS A 188 -10.89 3.09 -9.45
C LYS A 188 -12.23 2.36 -9.46
N LEU A 189 -12.22 1.03 -9.57
CA LEU A 189 -13.44 0.22 -9.52
C LEU A 189 -14.22 0.43 -8.21
N VAL A 190 -13.52 0.48 -7.07
CA VAL A 190 -14.17 0.77 -5.77
C VAL A 190 -14.66 2.21 -5.72
N MET A 191 -13.94 3.19 -6.27
CA MET A 191 -14.43 4.57 -6.36
C MET A 191 -15.71 4.66 -7.17
N ASP A 192 -15.83 3.89 -8.27
CA ASP A 192 -16.99 3.94 -9.17
C ASP A 192 -18.18 3.13 -8.65
N LYS A 193 -17.97 1.97 -8.01
CA LYS A 193 -19.02 1.01 -7.68
C LYS A 193 -19.13 0.66 -6.19
N GLY A 194 -18.09 0.97 -5.40
CA GLY A 194 -18.05 0.63 -3.99
C GLY A 194 -19.01 1.48 -3.17
N LYS A 195 -19.57 0.88 -2.14
CA LYS A 195 -20.41 1.60 -1.18
C LYS A 195 -19.61 2.68 -0.47
N LEU A 196 -20.27 3.81 -0.19
CA LEU A 196 -19.73 4.88 0.63
C LEU A 196 -19.67 4.44 2.10
N ASN A 197 -18.77 5.07 2.85
CA ASN A 197 -18.55 4.85 4.29
C ASN A 197 -18.12 3.41 4.60
N GLU A 198 -17.27 2.85 3.73
CA GLU A 198 -16.81 1.46 3.80
C GLU A 198 -15.29 1.35 3.64
N ILE A 199 -14.74 0.28 4.22
CA ILE A 199 -13.34 -0.13 4.05
C ILE A 199 -13.28 -1.24 3.00
N TYR A 200 -12.24 -1.23 2.17
CA TYR A 200 -11.98 -2.22 1.14
C TYR A 200 -10.54 -2.69 1.18
N ASN A 201 -10.35 -3.99 1.24
CA ASN A 201 -9.06 -4.62 1.00
C ASN A 201 -8.73 -4.60 -0.50
N ILE A 202 -7.56 -4.08 -0.85
CA ILE A 202 -7.04 -4.03 -2.22
C ILE A 202 -5.80 -4.91 -2.28
N GLY A 203 -5.96 -6.12 -2.78
CA GLY A 203 -4.93 -7.15 -2.86
C GLY A 203 -5.31 -8.24 -3.85
N SER A 204 -4.40 -9.20 -4.06
CA SER A 204 -4.66 -10.41 -4.84
C SER A 204 -5.56 -11.39 -4.07
N GLY A 205 -5.43 -11.40 -2.75
CA GLY A 205 -6.03 -12.40 -1.88
C GLY A 205 -5.29 -13.73 -1.88
N GLU A 206 -4.11 -13.79 -2.49
CA GLU A 206 -3.32 -15.02 -2.65
C GLU A 206 -1.97 -14.89 -1.92
N PRO A 207 -1.60 -15.88 -1.08
CA PRO A 207 -0.32 -15.89 -0.41
C PRO A 207 0.81 -16.26 -1.38
N THR A 208 1.81 -15.38 -1.49
CA THR A 208 3.03 -15.64 -2.27
C THR A 208 4.24 -15.64 -1.36
N ARG A 209 5.10 -16.68 -1.43
CA ARG A 209 6.32 -16.72 -0.65
C ARG A 209 7.35 -15.75 -1.21
N VAL A 210 8.11 -15.12 -0.31
CA VAL A 210 9.23 -14.26 -0.72
C VAL A 210 10.26 -15.07 -1.52
N SER A 211 10.53 -16.33 -1.14
CA SER A 211 11.43 -17.23 -1.90
C SER A 211 10.98 -17.41 -3.35
N GLU A 212 9.69 -17.60 -3.61
CA GLU A 212 9.17 -17.75 -4.98
C GLU A 212 9.48 -16.52 -5.85
N ILE A 213 9.29 -15.34 -5.29
CA ILE A 213 9.56 -14.07 -6.01
C ILE A 213 11.05 -13.89 -6.31
N VAL A 214 11.93 -14.13 -5.33
CA VAL A 214 13.38 -13.91 -5.52
C VAL A 214 14.01 -15.00 -6.38
N GLU A 215 13.53 -16.24 -6.35
CA GLU A 215 13.96 -17.29 -7.25
C GLU A 215 13.54 -17.03 -8.70
N LEU A 216 12.29 -16.57 -8.92
CA LEU A 216 11.85 -16.12 -10.24
C LEU A 216 12.70 -14.95 -10.75
N ALA A 217 12.98 -13.97 -9.88
CA ALA A 217 13.84 -12.84 -10.26
C ALA A 217 15.25 -13.27 -10.64
N LYS A 218 15.84 -14.17 -9.87
CA LYS A 218 17.15 -14.75 -10.17
C LYS A 218 17.16 -15.50 -11.51
N HIS A 219 16.09 -16.25 -11.78
CA HIS A 219 15.92 -16.98 -13.05
C HIS A 219 15.85 -16.00 -14.25
N PHE A 220 14.95 -14.99 -14.18
CA PHE A 220 14.76 -14.05 -15.30
C PHE A 220 15.96 -13.16 -15.55
N THR A 221 16.66 -12.74 -14.50
CA THR A 221 17.87 -11.90 -14.61
C THR A 221 19.13 -12.70 -14.92
N ARG A 222 19.10 -14.02 -14.75
CA ARG A 222 20.29 -14.90 -14.76
C ARG A 222 21.36 -14.42 -13.76
N SER A 223 20.93 -13.84 -12.65
CA SER A 223 21.80 -13.23 -11.65
C SER A 223 22.75 -14.24 -11.01
N ARG A 224 24.02 -13.84 -10.86
CA ARG A 224 25.02 -14.55 -10.08
C ARG A 224 24.95 -14.24 -8.60
N GLY A 225 24.16 -13.25 -8.19
CA GLY A 225 23.92 -12.88 -6.79
C GLY A 225 23.37 -14.06 -5.99
N LYS A 226 23.84 -14.20 -4.76
CA LYS A 226 23.43 -15.27 -3.84
C LYS A 226 22.18 -14.87 -3.07
N ILE A 227 21.29 -15.83 -2.82
CA ILE A 227 20.17 -15.68 -1.89
C ILE A 227 20.62 -16.28 -0.56
N ILE A 228 20.85 -15.42 0.44
CA ILE A 228 21.42 -15.79 1.73
C ILE A 228 20.33 -15.76 2.78
N SER A 229 20.10 -16.90 3.44
CA SER A 229 19.16 -16.95 4.58
C SER A 229 19.80 -16.36 5.82
N ILE A 230 19.06 -15.50 6.51
CA ILE A 230 19.43 -14.95 7.81
C ILE A 230 18.22 -14.95 8.76
N ASP A 231 18.49 -14.89 10.06
CA ASP A 231 17.44 -14.67 11.05
C ASP A 231 16.94 -13.23 10.98
N PRO A 232 15.62 -13.00 11.15
CA PRO A 232 15.07 -11.65 11.18
C PRO A 232 15.56 -10.91 12.45
N PRO A 233 15.92 -9.60 12.35
CA PRO A 233 16.27 -8.81 13.51
C PRO A 233 15.07 -8.64 14.45
N GLU A 234 15.32 -8.41 15.73
CA GLU A 234 14.31 -8.29 16.77
C GLU A 234 13.22 -7.25 16.43
N PHE A 235 13.61 -6.08 15.94
CA PHE A 235 12.66 -5.06 15.48
C PHE A 235 11.69 -5.59 14.43
N HIS A 236 12.20 -6.36 13.46
CA HIS A 236 11.36 -6.96 12.41
C HIS A 236 10.36 -7.96 13.03
N ASN A 237 10.81 -8.81 13.95
CA ASN A 237 9.95 -9.75 14.66
C ASN A 237 8.87 -9.06 15.50
N ASN A 238 9.14 -7.86 16.01
CA ASN A 238 8.20 -7.11 16.84
C ASN A 238 7.14 -6.37 16.03
N VAL A 239 7.47 -5.87 14.83
CA VAL A 239 6.57 -4.99 14.04
C VAL A 239 6.01 -5.62 12.76
N GLN A 240 6.54 -6.77 12.33
CA GLN A 240 6.14 -7.43 11.08
C GLN A 240 5.38 -8.72 11.33
N THR A 241 4.43 -9.01 10.46
CA THR A 241 3.73 -10.30 10.40
C THR A 241 4.48 -11.25 9.50
N GLN A 242 4.66 -12.53 9.89
CA GLN A 242 5.39 -13.52 9.08
C GLN A 242 4.60 -13.95 7.84
N HIS A 243 3.32 -14.26 8.01
CA HIS A 243 2.43 -14.70 6.95
C HIS A 243 1.22 -13.78 6.92
N PHE A 244 0.99 -13.10 5.80
CA PHE A 244 -0.14 -12.18 5.69
C PHE A 244 -0.63 -12.02 4.26
N TRP A 245 -1.95 -12.20 4.07
CA TRP A 245 -2.69 -11.86 2.86
C TRP A 245 -4.11 -11.41 3.21
N LEU A 246 -4.72 -10.69 2.28
CA LEU A 246 -6.03 -10.05 2.47
C LEU A 246 -7.16 -10.97 2.01
N ASP A 247 -8.30 -10.91 2.69
CA ASP A 247 -9.56 -11.35 2.11
C ASP A 247 -10.06 -10.28 1.13
N THR A 248 -10.18 -10.66 -0.13
CA THR A 248 -10.60 -9.77 -1.22
C THR A 248 -11.99 -10.09 -1.75
N THR A 249 -12.80 -10.85 -1.00
CA THR A 249 -14.16 -11.24 -1.38
C THR A 249 -15.03 -10.02 -1.69
N LYS A 250 -14.92 -8.97 -0.86
CA LYS A 250 -15.65 -7.71 -1.05
C LYS A 250 -15.24 -6.99 -2.34
N LEU A 251 -13.96 -6.93 -2.65
CA LEU A 251 -13.45 -6.37 -3.91
C LEU A 251 -13.91 -7.20 -5.12
N LYS A 252 -13.79 -8.54 -5.05
CA LYS A 252 -14.23 -9.47 -6.10
C LYS A 252 -15.73 -9.37 -6.36
N SER A 253 -16.55 -9.09 -5.34
CA SER A 253 -18.01 -8.91 -5.49
C SER A 253 -18.39 -7.69 -6.34
N LEU A 254 -17.49 -6.71 -6.48
CA LEU A 254 -17.67 -5.55 -7.39
C LEU A 254 -17.33 -5.88 -8.85
N GLY A 255 -16.85 -7.09 -9.14
CA GLY A 255 -16.43 -7.54 -10.46
C GLY A 255 -14.93 -7.37 -10.72
N PHE A 256 -14.11 -7.16 -9.68
CA PHE A 256 -12.65 -7.09 -9.86
C PHE A 256 -12.07 -8.46 -10.22
N ALA A 257 -11.23 -8.47 -11.25
CA ALA A 257 -10.35 -9.58 -11.59
C ALA A 257 -8.92 -9.06 -11.74
N GLN A 258 -7.97 -9.74 -11.14
CA GLN A 258 -6.55 -9.45 -11.31
C GLN A 258 -6.13 -9.83 -12.74
N HIS A 259 -5.44 -8.93 -13.45
CA HIS A 259 -4.98 -9.19 -14.82
C HIS A 259 -3.50 -9.57 -14.89
N ILE A 260 -2.71 -9.14 -13.91
CA ILE A 260 -1.25 -9.28 -13.94
C ILE A 260 -0.84 -10.30 -12.87
N THR A 261 -0.31 -11.44 -13.30
CA THR A 261 0.15 -12.52 -12.41
C THR A 261 1.45 -12.13 -11.69
N ASN A 262 1.76 -12.83 -10.57
CA ASN A 262 3.01 -12.60 -9.84
C ASN A 262 4.25 -12.89 -10.70
N GLU A 263 4.20 -13.90 -11.55
CA GLU A 263 5.28 -14.18 -12.51
C GLU A 263 5.50 -13.00 -13.46
N PHE A 264 4.42 -12.43 -13.99
CA PHE A 264 4.52 -11.26 -14.88
C PHE A 264 5.04 -10.03 -14.14
N ILE A 265 4.65 -9.80 -12.87
CA ILE A 265 5.19 -8.72 -12.03
C ILE A 265 6.71 -8.82 -11.96
N VAL A 266 7.22 -10.00 -11.63
CA VAL A 266 8.67 -10.22 -11.49
C VAL A 266 9.37 -10.07 -12.85
N LYS A 267 8.79 -10.63 -13.91
CA LYS A 267 9.34 -10.52 -15.27
C LYS A 267 9.41 -9.06 -15.73
N ASP A 268 8.35 -8.29 -15.53
CA ASP A 268 8.27 -6.85 -15.85
C ASP A 268 9.39 -6.07 -15.15
N LEU A 269 9.59 -6.32 -13.85
CA LEU A 269 10.67 -5.70 -13.07
C LEU A 269 12.07 -6.12 -13.53
N CYS A 270 12.24 -7.31 -14.10
CA CYS A 270 13.54 -7.83 -14.51
C CYS A 270 13.96 -7.39 -15.93
N ILE A 271 13.03 -7.11 -16.83
CA ILE A 271 13.29 -6.84 -18.24
C ILE A 271 13.66 -5.36 -18.50
N ILE A 272 13.26 -4.47 -17.62
CA ILE A 272 13.56 -3.05 -17.68
C ILE A 272 14.81 -2.76 -16.85
#